data_7b883d70254e4f8fa82a158f89f22720
#
_entry.id   7b883d70254e4f8fa82a158f89f22720
#
_cell.length_a   1.000
_cell.length_b   1.000
_cell.length_c   1.000
_cell.angle_alpha   90.00
_cell.angle_beta   90.00
_cell.angle_gamma   90.00
#
_symmetry.space_group_name_H-M   'P 1'
#
loop_
_entity.id
_entity.type
_entity.pdbx_description
1 polymer ?
#
loop_
_entity_poly.entity_id
_entity_poly.type
_entity_poly.pdbx_seq_one_letter_code
_entity_poly.pdbx_strand_id
1 'polypeptide(L)'
;MIILYLFPDNLNATLPNFNDLIKWGNLIKEVQEILHNYWSDIESVIGFYLYEIVPIKSPIIDVNISCTSKTFHGAIFCSDSEPYEMSEVLIHEFSHNLLNEVMDNYDVFDTECSVKEIFYSPWRTDPRHLNGILHAIYVFEKVAEYYARLLRGD
;
A
#
# COMPACT_ATOMS: atom_id res chain seq x y z
N MET A 1 -15.92 -14.55 7.68
CA MET A 1 -16.96 -13.56 8.06
C MET A 1 -16.38 -12.41 8.92
N ILE A 2 -15.07 -12.30 9.07
CA ILE A 2 -14.39 -11.25 9.88
C ILE A 2 -13.92 -10.07 9.01
N ILE A 3 -13.67 -10.29 7.73
CA ILE A 3 -13.08 -9.31 6.81
C ILE A 3 -14.00 -8.11 6.49
N LEU A 4 -15.31 -8.30 6.52
CA LEU A 4 -16.31 -7.26 6.19
C LEU A 4 -16.38 -6.08 7.18
N TYR A 5 -15.82 -6.21 8.39
CA TYR A 5 -15.77 -5.13 9.39
C TYR A 5 -14.52 -4.24 9.31
N LEU A 6 -13.60 -4.52 8.38
CA LEU A 6 -12.28 -3.90 8.33
C LEU A 6 -12.14 -2.84 7.25
N PHE A 7 -13.04 -2.84 6.30
CA PHE A 7 -13.08 -1.81 5.27
C PHE A 7 -13.73 -0.54 5.83
N PRO A 8 -13.23 0.64 5.45
CA PRO A 8 -14.00 1.87 5.62
C PRO A 8 -15.42 1.61 5.10
N ASP A 9 -16.45 2.09 5.81
CA ASP A 9 -17.88 1.83 5.55
C ASP A 9 -18.35 2.02 4.09
N ASN A 10 -17.49 2.53 3.22
CA ASN A 10 -17.77 2.85 1.82
C ASN A 10 -17.14 1.88 0.81
N LEU A 11 -16.35 0.90 1.23
CA LEU A 11 -15.75 -0.07 0.31
C LEU A 11 -16.59 -1.34 0.26
N ASN A 12 -17.52 -1.42 -0.68
CA ASN A 12 -18.27 -2.64 -1.02
C ASN A 12 -17.39 -3.67 -1.75
N ALA A 13 -16.18 -3.94 -1.22
CA ALA A 13 -15.28 -4.93 -1.79
C ALA A 13 -15.80 -6.34 -1.53
N THR A 14 -15.66 -7.22 -2.53
CA THR A 14 -16.01 -8.64 -2.41
C THR A 14 -14.76 -9.50 -2.50
N LEU A 15 -14.81 -10.69 -1.91
CA LEU A 15 -13.71 -11.65 -2.03
C LEU A 15 -13.72 -12.30 -3.42
N PRO A 16 -12.54 -12.61 -3.98
CA PRO A 16 -12.43 -13.35 -5.24
C PRO A 16 -12.88 -14.80 -5.08
N ASN A 17 -13.27 -15.43 -6.19
CA ASN A 17 -13.54 -16.87 -6.22
C ASN A 17 -12.24 -17.69 -6.34
N PHE A 18 -12.34 -19.02 -6.29
CA PHE A 18 -11.18 -19.90 -6.32
C PHE A 18 -10.31 -19.76 -7.60
N ASN A 19 -10.95 -19.59 -8.77
CA ASN A 19 -10.21 -19.42 -10.02
C ASN A 19 -9.46 -18.07 -10.05
N ASP A 20 -10.04 -17.04 -9.46
CA ASP A 20 -9.38 -15.75 -9.30
C ASP A 20 -8.14 -15.90 -8.40
N LEU A 21 -8.19 -16.71 -7.33
CA LEU A 21 -7.04 -16.95 -6.45
C LEU A 21 -5.86 -17.63 -7.16
N ILE A 22 -6.12 -18.49 -8.15
CA ILE A 22 -5.05 -19.08 -8.98
C ILE A 22 -4.36 -17.99 -9.80
N LYS A 23 -5.13 -17.09 -10.42
CA LYS A 23 -4.58 -15.94 -11.16
C LYS A 23 -3.76 -15.04 -10.24
N TRP A 24 -4.25 -14.79 -9.03
CA TRP A 24 -3.53 -14.05 -8.02
C TRP A 24 -2.17 -14.68 -7.67
N GLY A 25 -2.12 -16.00 -7.49
CA GLY A 25 -0.86 -16.71 -7.25
C GLY A 25 0.18 -16.52 -8.36
N ASN A 26 -0.26 -16.47 -9.63
CA ASN A 26 0.63 -16.18 -10.76
C ASN A 26 1.06 -14.70 -10.77
N LEU A 27 0.12 -13.78 -10.59
CA LEU A 27 0.40 -12.34 -10.51
C LEU A 27 1.45 -12.03 -9.44
N ILE A 28 1.31 -12.58 -8.23
CA ILE A 28 2.27 -12.34 -7.14
C ILE A 28 3.66 -12.88 -7.48
N LYS A 29 3.78 -13.99 -8.19
CA LYS A 29 5.08 -14.49 -8.67
C LYS A 29 5.73 -13.52 -9.66
N GLU A 30 4.97 -13.01 -10.62
CA GLU A 30 5.47 -12.01 -11.58
C GLU A 30 5.90 -10.73 -10.86
N VAL A 31 5.13 -10.27 -9.88
CA VAL A 31 5.47 -9.12 -9.03
C VAL A 31 6.77 -9.36 -8.26
N GLN A 32 6.94 -10.55 -7.67
CA GLN A 32 8.20 -10.90 -6.98
C GLN A 32 9.40 -10.88 -7.92
N GLU A 33 9.25 -11.40 -9.15
CA GLU A 33 10.31 -11.36 -10.16
C GLU A 33 10.66 -9.91 -10.57
N ILE A 34 9.66 -9.05 -10.75
CA ILE A 34 9.86 -7.62 -11.03
C ILE A 34 10.62 -6.95 -9.88
N LEU A 35 10.16 -7.12 -8.64
CA LEU A 35 10.81 -6.51 -7.49
C LEU A 35 12.23 -7.05 -7.28
N HIS A 36 12.44 -8.37 -7.48
CA HIS A 36 13.77 -8.98 -7.42
C HIS A 36 14.74 -8.36 -8.43
N ASN A 37 14.29 -8.16 -9.66
CA ASN A 37 15.14 -7.68 -10.75
C ASN A 37 15.45 -6.18 -10.64
N TYR A 38 14.52 -5.38 -10.15
CA TYR A 38 14.65 -3.92 -10.16
C TYR A 38 14.86 -3.31 -8.76
N TRP A 39 14.51 -4.02 -7.70
CA TRP A 39 14.67 -3.53 -6.33
C TRP A 39 14.73 -4.67 -5.30
N SER A 40 15.76 -5.48 -5.37
CA SER A 40 15.91 -6.67 -4.51
C SER A 40 15.93 -6.34 -3.01
N ASP A 41 16.41 -5.17 -2.62
CA ASP A 41 16.40 -4.75 -1.21
C ASP A 41 14.97 -4.56 -0.71
N ILE A 42 14.10 -3.87 -1.48
CA ILE A 42 12.70 -3.67 -1.08
C ILE A 42 11.92 -5.00 -1.13
N GLU A 43 12.20 -5.87 -2.10
CA GLU A 43 11.61 -7.21 -2.17
C GLU A 43 11.91 -8.00 -0.90
N SER A 44 13.16 -7.99 -0.44
CA SER A 44 13.58 -8.67 0.79
C SER A 44 12.89 -8.11 2.03
N VAL A 45 12.75 -6.78 2.12
CA VAL A 45 12.08 -6.11 3.25
C VAL A 45 10.58 -6.41 3.23
N ILE A 46 9.92 -6.33 2.08
CA ILE A 46 8.52 -6.72 1.92
C ILE A 46 8.32 -8.17 2.33
N GLY A 47 9.16 -9.09 1.84
CA GLY A 47 9.08 -10.52 2.17
C GLY A 47 9.27 -10.83 3.66
N PHE A 48 9.95 -9.95 4.41
CA PHE A 48 10.15 -10.11 5.85
C PHE A 48 8.97 -9.57 6.69
N TYR A 49 8.38 -8.44 6.30
CA TYR A 49 7.37 -7.73 7.10
C TYR A 49 5.93 -7.90 6.61
N LEU A 50 5.72 -8.26 5.33
CA LEU A 50 4.39 -8.48 4.79
C LEU A 50 3.97 -9.93 5.03
N TYR A 51 2.93 -10.12 5.83
CA TYR A 51 2.42 -11.45 6.18
C TYR A 51 1.29 -11.91 5.27
N GLU A 52 0.51 -10.96 4.73
CA GLU A 52 -0.68 -11.31 3.98
C GLU A 52 -1.01 -10.27 2.91
N ILE A 53 -1.29 -10.75 1.71
CA ILE A 53 -1.96 -9.99 0.65
C ILE A 53 -3.37 -10.53 0.54
N VAL A 54 -4.35 -9.68 0.80
CA VAL A 54 -5.77 -10.03 0.76
C VAL A 54 -6.38 -9.56 -0.55
N PRO A 55 -6.63 -10.46 -1.50
CA PRO A 55 -7.28 -10.12 -2.75
C PRO A 55 -8.71 -9.63 -2.51
N ILE A 56 -9.05 -8.50 -3.11
CA ILE A 56 -10.40 -7.94 -3.10
C ILE A 56 -10.83 -7.57 -4.50
N LYS A 57 -12.13 -7.48 -4.75
CA LYS A 57 -12.67 -6.98 -6.02
C LYS A 57 -13.10 -5.54 -5.87
N SER A 58 -12.67 -4.70 -6.80
CA SER A 58 -13.17 -3.33 -6.89
C SER A 58 -14.68 -3.34 -7.21
N PRO A 59 -15.47 -2.51 -6.55
CA PRO A 59 -16.88 -2.33 -6.89
C PRO A 59 -17.09 -1.51 -8.18
N ILE A 60 -16.04 -0.86 -8.65
CA ILE A 60 -16.05 0.01 -9.83
C ILE A 60 -15.19 -0.64 -10.92
N ILE A 61 -15.75 -0.77 -12.12
CA ILE A 61 -15.04 -1.32 -13.27
C ILE A 61 -13.86 -0.41 -13.62
N ASP A 62 -12.72 -1.01 -13.94
CA ASP A 62 -11.47 -0.33 -14.33
C ASP A 62 -10.90 0.64 -13.28
N VAL A 63 -11.28 0.48 -12.01
CA VAL A 63 -10.70 1.21 -10.89
C VAL A 63 -10.04 0.24 -9.94
N ASN A 64 -8.72 0.34 -9.80
CA ASN A 64 -7.97 -0.40 -8.80
C ASN A 64 -8.15 0.22 -7.42
N ILE A 65 -8.27 -0.62 -6.42
CA ILE A 65 -8.39 -0.20 -5.03
C ILE A 65 -7.36 -0.95 -4.18
N SER A 66 -6.77 -0.23 -3.24
CA SER A 66 -5.87 -0.81 -2.25
C SER A 66 -6.01 -0.09 -0.92
N CYS A 67 -5.70 -0.77 0.14
CA CYS A 67 -5.59 -0.15 1.46
C CYS A 67 -4.79 -1.01 2.43
N THR A 68 -4.21 -0.35 3.41
CA THR A 68 -3.67 -0.95 4.63
C THR A 68 -4.47 -0.50 5.84
N SER A 69 -4.31 -1.20 6.93
CA SER A 69 -4.97 -0.85 8.19
C SER A 69 -3.98 -0.93 9.35
N LYS A 70 -4.00 0.07 10.21
CA LYS A 70 -3.24 0.04 11.48
C LYS A 70 -3.59 -1.13 12.40
N THR A 71 -4.80 -1.68 12.25
CA THR A 71 -5.26 -2.84 13.05
C THR A 71 -4.67 -4.16 12.53
N PHE A 72 -4.29 -4.21 11.26
CA PHE A 72 -3.74 -5.40 10.58
C PHE A 72 -2.34 -5.10 10.05
N HIS A 73 -1.40 -4.97 10.97
CA HIS A 73 0.00 -4.79 10.62
C HIS A 73 0.48 -5.93 9.71
N GLY A 74 1.15 -5.57 8.61
CA GLY A 74 1.67 -6.53 7.65
C GLY A 74 0.63 -7.16 6.72
N ALA A 75 -0.60 -6.64 6.67
CA ALA A 75 -1.60 -7.02 5.68
C ALA A 75 -1.86 -5.88 4.67
N ILE A 76 -2.00 -6.26 3.40
CA ILE A 76 -2.38 -5.37 2.30
C ILE A 76 -3.65 -5.92 1.65
N PHE A 77 -4.65 -5.08 1.49
CA PHE A 77 -5.89 -5.40 0.76
C PHE A 77 -5.83 -4.70 -0.59
N CYS A 78 -5.92 -5.44 -1.70
CA CYS A 78 -5.86 -4.82 -3.02
C CYS A 78 -6.63 -5.61 -4.07
N SER A 79 -7.12 -4.88 -5.10
CA SER A 79 -7.64 -5.49 -6.32
C SER A 79 -6.49 -5.85 -7.26
N ASP A 80 -6.73 -6.78 -8.17
CA ASP A 80 -5.75 -7.15 -9.19
C ASP A 80 -5.51 -6.01 -10.20
N SER A 81 -4.29 -5.94 -10.69
CA SER A 81 -3.85 -5.03 -11.75
C SER A 81 -2.74 -5.68 -12.57
N GLU A 82 -2.22 -4.98 -13.57
CA GLU A 82 -1.05 -5.45 -14.32
C GLU A 82 0.19 -5.58 -13.40
N PRO A 83 1.12 -6.50 -13.66
CA PRO A 83 2.21 -6.83 -12.72
C PRO A 83 3.06 -5.64 -12.26
N TYR A 84 3.38 -4.70 -13.16
CA TYR A 84 4.15 -3.50 -12.80
C TYR A 84 3.35 -2.54 -11.92
N GLU A 85 2.05 -2.37 -12.19
CA GLU A 85 1.15 -1.58 -11.33
C GLU A 85 0.94 -2.26 -9.98
N MET A 86 0.82 -3.59 -9.95
CA MET A 86 0.71 -4.35 -8.71
C MET A 86 1.98 -4.21 -7.86
N SER A 87 3.15 -4.17 -8.49
CA SER A 87 4.43 -3.90 -7.79
C SER A 87 4.42 -2.52 -7.14
N GLU A 88 3.93 -1.48 -7.86
CA GLU A 88 3.72 -0.15 -7.30
C GLU A 88 2.76 -0.18 -6.11
N VAL A 89 1.60 -0.84 -6.26
CA VAL A 89 0.59 -0.97 -5.18
C VAL A 89 1.19 -1.61 -3.95
N LEU A 90 1.98 -2.69 -4.09
CA LEU A 90 2.63 -3.32 -2.96
C LEU A 90 3.65 -2.40 -2.27
N ILE A 91 4.47 -1.70 -3.04
CA ILE A 91 5.42 -0.71 -2.49
C ILE A 91 4.66 0.41 -1.77
N HIS A 92 3.60 0.93 -2.36
CA HIS A 92 2.77 2.00 -1.82
C HIS A 92 2.17 1.60 -0.46
N GLU A 93 1.42 0.53 -0.43
CA GLU A 93 0.72 0.08 0.78
C GLU A 93 1.69 -0.43 1.86
N PHE A 94 2.76 -1.11 1.45
CA PHE A 94 3.82 -1.52 2.36
C PHE A 94 4.51 -0.32 3.01
N SER A 95 4.75 0.74 2.27
CA SER A 95 5.33 1.99 2.81
C SER A 95 4.41 2.62 3.86
N HIS A 96 3.10 2.58 3.67
CA HIS A 96 2.14 2.97 4.71
C HIS A 96 2.25 2.10 5.96
N ASN A 97 2.34 0.77 5.81
CA ASN A 97 2.52 -0.15 6.93
C ASN A 97 3.79 0.14 7.70
N LEU A 98 4.93 0.29 7.01
CA LEU A 98 6.22 0.54 7.62
C LEU A 98 6.25 1.88 8.38
N LEU A 99 5.69 2.94 7.79
CA LEU A 99 5.63 4.24 8.44
C LEU A 99 4.70 4.22 9.67
N ASN A 100 3.58 3.50 9.61
CA ASN A 100 2.71 3.29 10.77
C ASN A 100 3.48 2.61 11.91
N GLU A 101 4.25 1.56 11.61
CA GLU A 101 5.06 0.84 12.61
C GLU A 101 6.08 1.76 13.27
N VAL A 102 6.76 2.61 12.48
CA VAL A 102 7.70 3.61 13.01
C VAL A 102 6.97 4.59 13.92
N MET A 103 5.81 5.11 13.50
CA MET A 103 5.05 6.10 14.26
C MET A 103 4.38 5.55 15.52
N ASP A 104 4.10 4.26 15.57
CA ASP A 104 3.54 3.60 16.75
C ASP A 104 4.63 3.32 17.81
N ASN A 105 5.90 3.25 17.40
CA ASN A 105 7.04 3.00 18.29
C ASN A 105 7.86 4.25 18.66
N TYR A 106 7.70 5.35 17.93
CA TYR A 106 8.47 6.59 18.12
C TYR A 106 7.58 7.82 18.02
N ASP A 107 7.83 8.80 18.88
CA ASP A 107 7.21 10.12 18.81
C ASP A 107 7.81 10.91 17.64
N VAL A 108 7.23 10.78 16.45
CA VAL A 108 7.69 11.45 15.23
C VAL A 108 7.28 12.92 15.20
N PHE A 109 6.22 13.29 15.91
CA PHE A 109 5.70 14.64 16.00
C PHE A 109 5.50 15.08 17.45
N ASP A 110 5.64 16.40 17.69
CA ASP A 110 5.10 17.00 18.91
C ASP A 110 3.58 16.86 18.90
N THR A 111 3.07 16.14 19.90
CA THR A 111 1.66 15.78 20.00
C THR A 111 0.72 16.98 20.10
N GLU A 112 1.19 18.14 20.59
CA GLU A 112 0.37 19.34 20.68
C GLU A 112 0.15 20.02 19.32
N CYS A 113 1.15 19.97 18.42
CA CYS A 113 1.06 20.57 17.08
C CYS A 113 0.32 19.68 16.07
N SER A 114 0.50 18.36 16.12
CA SER A 114 0.07 17.45 15.05
C SER A 114 -1.46 17.28 14.96
N VAL A 115 -2.20 17.50 16.04
CA VAL A 115 -3.64 17.20 16.11
C VAL A 115 -4.53 18.39 15.68
N LYS A 116 -4.01 19.62 15.76
CA LYS A 116 -4.81 20.83 15.53
C LYS A 116 -4.53 21.52 14.21
N GLU A 117 -3.36 21.30 13.63
CA GLU A 117 -2.95 21.99 12.43
C GLU A 117 -3.30 21.22 11.17
N ILE A 118 -3.89 21.93 10.21
CA ILE A 118 -4.29 21.41 8.91
C ILE A 118 -3.47 22.12 7.84
N PHE A 119 -2.88 21.34 6.95
CA PHE A 119 -1.99 21.83 5.90
C PHE A 119 -2.56 21.56 4.52
N TYR A 120 -2.16 22.37 3.55
CA TYR A 120 -2.41 22.09 2.15
C TYR A 120 -1.62 20.85 1.71
N SER A 121 -2.31 19.98 0.98
CA SER A 121 -1.70 18.81 0.34
C SER A 121 -1.66 19.01 -1.18
N PRO A 122 -0.49 18.94 -1.84
CA PRO A 122 -0.43 19.07 -3.30
C PRO A 122 -1.10 17.90 -4.04
N TRP A 123 -1.36 16.79 -3.37
CA TRP A 123 -1.96 15.57 -3.96
C TRP A 123 -3.48 15.47 -3.74
N ARG A 124 -4.06 16.36 -2.91
CA ARG A 124 -5.48 16.31 -2.56
C ARG A 124 -6.05 17.72 -2.42
N THR A 125 -7.33 17.84 -2.73
CA THR A 125 -8.06 19.11 -2.58
C THR A 125 -8.47 19.40 -1.13
N ASP A 126 -8.55 18.36 -0.29
CA ASP A 126 -8.89 18.48 1.13
C ASP A 126 -7.63 18.74 1.97
N PRO A 127 -7.68 19.67 2.93
CA PRO A 127 -6.55 19.88 3.86
C PRO A 127 -6.28 18.65 4.72
N ARG A 128 -5.02 18.45 5.09
CA ARG A 128 -4.56 17.26 5.83
C ARG A 128 -3.79 17.60 7.08
N HIS A 129 -3.95 16.77 8.09
CA HIS A 129 -3.05 16.78 9.24
C HIS A 129 -1.63 16.41 8.83
N LEU A 130 -0.63 16.85 9.60
CA LEU A 130 0.79 16.65 9.31
C LEU A 130 1.13 15.17 9.11
N ASN A 131 0.52 14.27 9.88
CA ASN A 131 0.64 12.83 9.68
C ASN A 131 0.29 12.39 8.25
N GLY A 132 -0.85 12.85 7.71
CA GLY A 132 -1.25 12.53 6.34
C GLY A 132 -0.31 13.12 5.28
N ILE A 133 0.32 14.26 5.55
CA ILE A 133 1.36 14.83 4.67
C ILE A 133 2.63 13.98 4.70
N LEU A 134 3.08 13.56 5.89
CA LEU A 134 4.25 12.70 6.03
C LEU A 134 4.05 11.37 5.31
N HIS A 135 2.90 10.72 5.48
CA HIS A 135 2.54 9.50 4.75
C HIS A 135 2.63 9.71 3.24
N ALA A 136 2.06 10.80 2.72
CA ALA A 136 2.08 11.07 1.30
C ALA A 136 3.52 11.27 0.78
N ILE A 137 4.36 12.06 1.48
CA ILE A 137 5.75 12.30 1.09
C ILE A 137 6.53 10.97 1.06
N TYR A 138 6.45 10.19 2.13
CA TYR A 138 7.19 8.95 2.28
C TYR A 138 6.80 7.91 1.21
N VAL A 139 5.51 7.73 1.02
CA VAL A 139 4.99 6.75 0.06
C VAL A 139 5.33 7.15 -1.38
N PHE A 140 5.11 8.42 -1.76
CA PHE A 140 5.42 8.86 -3.12
C PHE A 140 6.92 8.90 -3.41
N GLU A 141 7.77 9.09 -2.40
CA GLU A 141 9.22 8.95 -2.55
C GLU A 141 9.58 7.51 -2.94
N LYS A 142 8.99 6.50 -2.27
CA LYS A 142 9.22 5.08 -2.59
C LYS A 142 8.68 4.70 -3.98
N VAL A 143 7.50 5.17 -4.33
CA VAL A 143 6.93 4.96 -5.68
C VAL A 143 7.81 5.62 -6.75
N ALA A 144 8.28 6.84 -6.52
CA ALA A 144 9.18 7.52 -7.45
C ALA A 144 10.51 6.79 -7.63
N GLU A 145 11.10 6.26 -6.55
CA GLU A 145 12.31 5.44 -6.62
C GLU A 145 12.06 4.14 -7.42
N TYR A 146 10.93 3.47 -7.23
CA TYR A 146 10.56 2.30 -8.03
C TYR A 146 10.55 2.61 -9.52
N TYR A 147 9.86 3.66 -9.95
CA TYR A 147 9.85 4.04 -11.36
C TYR A 147 11.22 4.49 -11.88
N ALA A 148 12.00 5.17 -11.05
CA ALA A 148 13.37 5.54 -11.42
C ALA A 148 14.26 4.31 -11.68
N ARG A 149 14.10 3.25 -10.90
CA ARG A 149 14.82 1.96 -11.10
C ARG A 149 14.35 1.24 -12.37
N LEU A 150 13.05 1.16 -12.60
CA LEU A 150 12.51 0.61 -13.85
C LEU A 150 13.08 1.32 -15.09
N LEU A 151 13.19 2.65 -15.06
CA LEU A 151 13.70 3.44 -16.18
C LEU A 151 15.22 3.26 -16.38
N ARG A 152 15.98 2.99 -15.33
CA ARG A 152 17.42 2.74 -15.43
C ARG A 152 17.73 1.30 -15.91
N GLY A 153 16.79 0.37 -15.67
CA GLY A 153 16.99 -1.06 -15.95
C GLY A 153 17.91 -1.74 -14.92
N ASP A 154 17.99 -1.16 -13.72
CA ASP A 154 18.85 -1.62 -12.62
C ASP A 154 18.04 -2.52 -11.68
#